data_307c1549938786402f5232b4454c38f2
#
_entry.id   307c1549938786402f5232b4454c38f2
#
_cell.length_a   1.000
_cell.length_b   1.000
_cell.length_c   1.000
_cell.angle_alpha   90.00
_cell.angle_beta   90.00
_cell.angle_gamma   90.00
#
_symmetry.space_group_name_H-M   'P 1'
#
loop_
_entity.id
_entity.type
_entity.pdbx_description
1 polymer ?
#
loop_
_entity_poly.entity_id
_entity_poly.type
_entity_poly.pdbx_seq_one_letter_code
_entity_poly.pdbx_strand_id
1 'polypeptide(L)'
;MNKLFILLCLLCSALPKLVSAQSGRVVIAVSNPISENRKEELVAIPWNDILTKFPGIDKANFKIVNLLTKKELPWQLEFKGEEKIQNLLIQMNIAANSKIKLEILKGKPAAFRAKTYGRYVPERKDDFAWENDKIAHRMYGKGLEQFPAEMAYGMDVWVKRTDKLILNDRYKRGNYHQDIGDGMDYYHVGYTLGSGDIAPYVNDSVFYPKNYRRWKILDNGPLRTTFILSYDEWNVNGRNVNVTKRISIDAGSQLSRVEAMFSSDQKSAFPVVIGIAKRENPGVMLLDEQQGFMGYWEPQFGQDGTTGVGSLLLTPATKIKITNGQLLMQTTAGNDLPVIYYTGAAWNKANEITSSKTWFDYLQSFKNRLLNPIKIVLE
;
A
#
# COMPACT_ATOMS: atom_id res chain seq x y z
N MET A 1 -57.54 42.10 63.57
CA MET A 1 -57.63 41.37 62.25
C MET A 1 -56.20 41.25 61.74
N ASN A 2 -55.54 40.13 62.06
CA ASN A 2 -54.14 39.89 61.69
C ASN A 2 -54.11 39.04 60.43
N LYS A 3 -53.50 39.54 59.36
CA LYS A 3 -53.23 38.76 58.16
C LYS A 3 -51.79 38.18 58.24
N LEU A 4 -51.75 36.86 58.34
CA LEU A 4 -50.54 36.07 58.37
C LEU A 4 -50.07 35.86 56.88
N PHE A 5 -48.91 36.37 56.54
CA PHE A 5 -48.27 36.10 55.24
C PHE A 5 -47.37 34.84 55.35
N ILE A 6 -47.74 33.76 54.68
CA ILE A 6 -46.90 32.58 54.62
C ILE A 6 -45.95 32.74 53.40
N LEU A 7 -44.65 32.85 53.68
CA LEU A 7 -43.59 32.89 52.65
C LEU A 7 -43.17 31.47 52.30
N LEU A 8 -43.53 31.02 51.07
CA LEU A 8 -43.18 29.69 50.57
C LEU A 8 -41.78 29.75 49.93
N CYS A 9 -40.75 29.28 50.64
CA CYS A 9 -39.42 29.14 50.10
C CYS A 9 -39.36 27.92 49.18
N LEU A 10 -39.28 28.13 47.85
CA LEU A 10 -38.91 27.11 46.87
C LEU A 10 -37.41 26.81 46.96
N LEU A 11 -37.06 25.70 47.60
CA LEU A 11 -35.71 25.13 47.49
C LEU A 11 -35.56 24.47 46.11
N CYS A 12 -34.93 25.14 45.14
CA CYS A 12 -34.41 24.51 43.94
C CYS A 12 -33.23 23.61 44.31
N SER A 13 -33.45 22.32 44.46
CA SER A 13 -32.42 21.31 44.56
C SER A 13 -31.75 21.13 43.17
N ALA A 14 -30.65 21.83 42.97
CA ALA A 14 -29.75 21.57 41.85
C ALA A 14 -29.08 20.17 42.06
N LEU A 15 -29.63 19.13 41.44
CA LEU A 15 -28.94 17.84 41.35
C LEU A 15 -27.65 18.03 40.58
N PRO A 16 -26.46 17.70 41.11
CA PRO A 16 -25.24 17.69 40.33
C PRO A 16 -25.41 16.67 39.19
N LYS A 17 -25.30 17.12 37.95
CA LYS A 17 -25.09 16.21 36.81
C LYS A 17 -23.81 15.44 37.11
N LEU A 18 -23.92 14.17 37.43
CA LEU A 18 -22.82 13.22 37.44
C LEU A 18 -22.25 13.24 36.02
N VAL A 19 -21.21 14.04 35.80
CA VAL A 19 -20.33 13.89 34.65
C VAL A 19 -19.67 12.52 34.85
N SER A 20 -20.19 11.51 34.18
CA SER A 20 -19.53 10.21 34.09
C SER A 20 -18.13 10.50 33.59
N ALA A 21 -17.12 10.33 34.45
CA ALA A 21 -15.73 10.36 34.02
C ALA A 21 -15.58 9.27 32.96
N GLN A 22 -15.58 9.70 31.69
CA GLN A 22 -15.39 8.82 30.56
C GLN A 22 -14.07 8.09 30.78
N SER A 23 -14.15 6.80 31.04
CA SER A 23 -12.98 5.98 31.34
C SER A 23 -12.00 6.16 30.17
N GLY A 24 -10.76 6.56 30.46
CA GLY A 24 -9.71 6.75 29.45
C GLY A 24 -9.28 5.41 28.81
N ARG A 25 -10.25 4.64 28.35
CA ARG A 25 -10.15 3.28 27.85
C ARG A 25 -11.09 3.12 26.66
N VAL A 26 -10.57 2.65 25.51
CA VAL A 26 -11.36 2.32 24.32
C VAL A 26 -11.12 0.86 23.96
N VAL A 27 -12.19 0.13 23.80
CA VAL A 27 -12.13 -1.24 23.28
C VAL A 27 -12.48 -1.23 21.78
N ILE A 28 -11.67 -1.91 21.00
CA ILE A 28 -11.83 -2.08 19.55
C ILE A 28 -12.20 -3.54 19.28
N ALA A 29 -13.40 -3.79 18.84
CA ALA A 29 -13.80 -5.10 18.35
C ALA A 29 -13.45 -5.23 16.88
N VAL A 30 -12.64 -6.22 16.53
CA VAL A 30 -12.13 -6.50 15.18
C VAL A 30 -12.63 -7.85 14.74
N SER A 31 -13.31 -7.95 13.59
CA SER A 31 -13.89 -9.19 13.09
C SER A 31 -13.40 -9.52 11.68
N ASN A 32 -12.92 -10.74 11.48
CA ASN A 32 -12.59 -11.29 10.18
C ASN A 32 -13.81 -12.02 9.62
N PRO A 33 -14.45 -11.53 8.54
CA PRO A 33 -15.70 -12.11 8.03
C PRO A 33 -15.51 -13.32 7.10
N ILE A 34 -14.26 -13.70 6.77
CA ILE A 34 -13.97 -14.76 5.79
C ILE A 34 -13.33 -15.99 6.42
N SER A 35 -13.40 -17.11 5.71
CA SER A 35 -12.85 -18.42 6.12
C SER A 35 -11.33 -18.56 5.91
N GLU A 36 -10.61 -17.43 5.75
CA GLU A 36 -9.16 -17.39 5.63
C GLU A 36 -8.53 -16.71 6.84
N ASN A 37 -7.40 -17.24 7.31
CA ASN A 37 -6.57 -16.58 8.32
C ASN A 37 -5.90 -15.35 7.69
N ARG A 38 -5.91 -14.22 8.39
CA ARG A 38 -5.18 -13.03 7.97
C ARG A 38 -3.95 -12.85 8.85
N LYS A 39 -2.79 -12.95 8.21
CA LYS A 39 -1.50 -12.71 8.85
C LYS A 39 -1.05 -11.31 8.56
N GLU A 40 -0.47 -10.64 9.55
CA GLU A 40 0.09 -9.29 9.44
C GLU A 40 -0.87 -8.27 8.80
N GLU A 41 -2.19 -8.47 8.99
CA GLU A 41 -3.21 -7.59 8.44
C GLU A 41 -3.10 -6.19 9.04
N LEU A 42 -3.07 -5.17 8.19
CA LEU A 42 -3.05 -3.78 8.60
C LEU A 42 -4.46 -3.20 8.50
N VAL A 43 -5.00 -2.75 9.62
CA VAL A 43 -6.30 -2.09 9.67
C VAL A 43 -6.12 -0.60 9.94
N ALA A 44 -6.98 0.22 9.33
CA ALA A 44 -7.00 1.67 9.52
C ALA A 44 -8.30 2.08 10.24
N ILE A 45 -8.15 2.84 11.32
CA ILE A 45 -9.28 3.36 12.10
C ILE A 45 -9.22 4.89 12.00
N PRO A 46 -10.29 5.56 11.56
CA PRO A 46 -10.32 7.03 11.52
C PRO A 46 -9.98 7.62 12.89
N TRP A 47 -9.03 8.54 12.92
CA TRP A 47 -8.57 9.13 14.19
C TRP A 47 -9.67 9.88 14.94
N ASN A 48 -10.59 10.51 14.21
CA ASN A 48 -11.74 11.19 14.81
C ASN A 48 -12.67 10.23 15.57
N ASP A 49 -12.79 8.98 15.13
CA ASP A 49 -13.59 7.97 15.83
C ASP A 49 -12.94 7.60 17.17
N ILE A 50 -11.58 7.53 17.20
CA ILE A 50 -10.82 7.34 18.43
C ILE A 50 -11.02 8.55 19.36
N LEU A 51 -10.89 9.77 18.86
CA LEU A 51 -11.07 10.99 19.65
C LEU A 51 -12.48 11.12 20.23
N THR A 52 -13.49 10.66 19.50
CA THR A 52 -14.89 10.65 19.99
C THR A 52 -15.05 9.78 21.23
N LYS A 53 -14.34 8.65 21.29
CA LYS A 53 -14.38 7.71 22.43
C LYS A 53 -13.35 8.06 23.52
N PHE A 54 -12.24 8.67 23.16
CA PHE A 54 -11.13 9.00 24.04
C PHE A 54 -10.57 10.41 23.74
N PRO A 55 -11.31 11.48 24.09
CA PRO A 55 -10.92 12.86 23.76
C PRO A 55 -9.56 13.30 24.32
N GLY A 56 -9.14 12.72 25.44
CA GLY A 56 -7.87 13.05 26.11
C GLY A 56 -6.73 12.07 25.81
N ILE A 57 -6.75 11.37 24.69
CA ILE A 57 -5.64 10.47 24.32
C ILE A 57 -4.35 11.25 24.06
N ASP A 58 -3.28 10.86 24.74
CA ASP A 58 -1.94 11.37 24.46
C ASP A 58 -1.35 10.59 23.27
N LYS A 59 -1.13 11.29 22.15
CA LYS A 59 -0.65 10.73 20.87
C LYS A 59 0.71 10.02 20.98
N ALA A 60 1.52 10.36 21.96
CA ALA A 60 2.85 9.80 22.18
C ALA A 60 2.87 8.67 23.23
N ASN A 61 1.84 8.59 24.07
CA ASN A 61 1.84 7.74 25.26
C ASN A 61 0.58 6.87 25.35
N PHE A 62 0.31 6.08 24.34
CA PHE A 62 -0.69 5.02 24.39
C PHE A 62 -0.14 3.74 23.77
N LYS A 63 -0.72 2.62 24.15
CA LYS A 63 -0.41 1.29 23.62
C LYS A 63 -1.69 0.55 23.28
N ILE A 64 -1.58 -0.39 22.35
CA ILE A 64 -2.70 -1.22 21.90
C ILE A 64 -2.42 -2.65 22.31
N VAL A 65 -3.33 -3.24 23.07
CA VAL A 65 -3.15 -4.56 23.64
C VAL A 65 -4.29 -5.49 23.20
N ASN A 66 -3.97 -6.68 22.75
CA ASN A 66 -4.96 -7.74 22.53
C ASN A 66 -5.47 -8.24 23.88
N LEU A 67 -6.77 -8.10 24.13
CA LEU A 67 -7.36 -8.42 25.44
C LEU A 67 -7.26 -9.90 25.82
N LEU A 68 -7.22 -10.81 24.85
CA LEU A 68 -7.09 -12.24 25.08
C LEU A 68 -5.65 -12.63 25.38
N THR A 69 -4.72 -12.27 24.51
CA THR A 69 -3.31 -12.70 24.58
C THR A 69 -2.45 -11.82 25.45
N LYS A 70 -2.93 -10.64 25.84
CA LYS A 70 -2.20 -9.59 26.57
C LYS A 70 -0.97 -9.07 25.84
N LYS A 71 -0.80 -9.41 24.56
CA LYS A 71 0.32 -8.92 23.73
C LYS A 71 0.01 -7.53 23.21
N GLU A 72 1.02 -6.66 23.27
CA GLU A 72 0.99 -5.36 22.62
C GLU A 72 1.14 -5.50 21.11
N LEU A 73 0.39 -4.71 20.35
CA LEU A 73 0.39 -4.71 18.90
C LEU A 73 1.10 -3.47 18.36
N PRO A 74 1.84 -3.60 17.25
CA PRO A 74 2.43 -2.47 16.57
C PRO A 74 1.35 -1.59 15.93
N TRP A 75 1.57 -0.27 15.99
CA TRP A 75 0.66 0.72 15.45
C TRP A 75 1.42 1.90 14.85
N GLN A 76 0.72 2.69 14.03
CA GLN A 76 1.23 3.91 13.41
C GLN A 76 0.12 4.96 13.36
N LEU A 77 0.46 6.22 13.63
CA LEU A 77 -0.39 7.35 13.26
C LEU A 77 -0.12 7.73 11.81
N GLU A 78 -1.17 7.69 10.98
CA GLU A 78 -1.10 8.01 9.56
C GLU A 78 -1.60 9.43 9.32
N PHE A 79 -0.81 10.24 8.65
CA PHE A 79 -1.10 11.64 8.35
C PHE A 79 -1.60 11.87 6.93
N LYS A 80 -1.27 11.01 5.97
CA LYS A 80 -1.57 11.16 4.54
C LYS A 80 -1.05 12.46 3.94
N GLY A 81 0.04 13.00 4.51
CA GLY A 81 0.63 14.27 4.10
C GLY A 81 -0.03 15.52 4.67
N GLU A 82 -1.00 15.35 5.57
CA GLU A 82 -1.70 16.42 6.28
C GLU A 82 -1.01 16.72 7.63
N GLU A 83 -1.30 17.88 8.22
CA GLU A 83 -0.82 18.24 9.56
C GLU A 83 -1.53 17.45 10.67
N LYS A 84 -2.77 17.05 10.42
CA LYS A 84 -3.60 16.33 11.39
C LYS A 84 -3.56 14.84 11.10
N ILE A 85 -3.59 14.05 12.18
CA ILE A 85 -3.69 12.60 12.11
C ILE A 85 -5.02 12.24 11.43
N GLN A 86 -4.93 11.38 10.41
CA GLN A 86 -6.07 10.89 9.66
C GLN A 86 -6.54 9.53 10.20
N ASN A 87 -5.61 8.60 10.44
CA ASN A 87 -5.93 7.27 10.91
C ASN A 87 -4.97 6.79 12.01
N LEU A 88 -5.44 5.85 12.79
CA LEU A 88 -4.64 4.92 13.57
C LEU A 88 -4.54 3.61 12.77
N LEU A 89 -3.33 3.23 12.38
CA LEU A 89 -3.04 1.93 11.75
C LEU A 89 -2.62 0.94 12.82
N ILE A 90 -3.15 -0.30 12.76
CA ILE A 90 -2.80 -1.38 13.69
C ILE A 90 -2.51 -2.64 12.88
N GLN A 91 -1.37 -3.29 13.12
CA GLN A 91 -1.04 -4.57 12.48
C GLN A 91 -1.33 -5.73 13.42
N MET A 92 -2.01 -6.78 12.90
CA MET A 92 -2.41 -7.93 13.69
C MET A 92 -2.59 -9.20 12.88
N ASN A 93 -2.61 -10.32 13.58
CA ASN A 93 -3.08 -11.60 13.05
C ASN A 93 -4.50 -11.85 13.54
N ILE A 94 -5.38 -12.32 12.65
CA ILE A 94 -6.73 -12.69 13.01
C ILE A 94 -7.15 -13.98 12.29
N ALA A 95 -7.64 -14.95 13.04
CA ALA A 95 -8.05 -16.24 12.49
C ALA A 95 -9.30 -16.12 11.60
N ALA A 96 -9.54 -17.12 10.77
CA ALA A 96 -10.74 -17.26 9.95
C ALA A 96 -12.02 -17.15 10.80
N ASN A 97 -13.01 -16.44 10.28
CA ASN A 97 -14.35 -16.29 10.90
C ASN A 97 -14.31 -15.91 12.39
N SER A 98 -13.26 -15.20 12.83
CA SER A 98 -13.04 -14.91 14.24
C SER A 98 -13.21 -13.43 14.58
N LYS A 99 -13.36 -13.17 15.87
CA LYS A 99 -13.42 -11.83 16.44
C LYS A 99 -12.41 -11.73 17.57
N ILE A 100 -11.65 -10.63 17.59
CA ILE A 100 -10.74 -10.27 18.67
C ILE A 100 -11.12 -8.92 19.25
N LYS A 101 -10.74 -8.68 20.50
CA LYS A 101 -10.89 -7.38 21.16
C LYS A 101 -9.52 -6.82 21.49
N LEU A 102 -9.30 -5.59 21.06
CA LEU A 102 -8.13 -4.79 21.38
C LEU A 102 -8.52 -3.69 22.37
N GLU A 103 -7.56 -3.22 23.12
CA GLU A 103 -7.76 -2.13 24.06
C GLU A 103 -6.68 -1.06 23.85
N ILE A 104 -7.10 0.20 23.78
CA ILE A 104 -6.21 1.35 23.83
C ILE A 104 -6.02 1.72 25.30
N LEU A 105 -4.78 1.67 25.76
CA LEU A 105 -4.38 1.98 27.15
C LEU A 105 -3.41 3.15 27.16
N LYS A 106 -3.50 3.99 28.19
CA LYS A 106 -2.45 4.98 28.49
C LYS A 106 -1.14 4.25 28.82
N GLY A 107 -0.04 4.79 28.38
CA GLY A 107 1.30 4.28 28.69
C GLY A 107 2.24 4.32 27.50
N LYS A 108 3.53 4.29 27.80
CA LYS A 108 4.57 4.29 26.78
C LYS A 108 4.47 3.00 25.93
N PRO A 109 4.38 3.09 24.59
CA PRO A 109 4.34 1.91 23.74
C PRO A 109 5.68 1.18 23.76
N ALA A 110 5.65 -0.13 23.54
CA ALA A 110 6.85 -0.91 23.28
C ALA A 110 7.51 -0.44 22.00
N ALA A 111 8.83 -0.47 21.96
CA ALA A 111 9.56 -0.23 20.69
C ALA A 111 9.36 -1.41 19.77
N PHE A 112 9.05 -1.12 18.50
CA PHE A 112 9.03 -2.13 17.42
C PHE A 112 9.81 -1.60 16.22
N ARG A 113 10.38 -2.54 15.47
CA ARG A 113 11.17 -2.21 14.29
C ARG A 113 10.26 -1.72 13.17
N ALA A 114 10.67 -0.65 12.49
CA ALA A 114 10.01 -0.22 11.27
C ALA A 114 10.08 -1.34 10.21
N LYS A 115 8.96 -1.58 9.56
CA LYS A 115 8.78 -2.60 8.53
C LYS A 115 8.56 -2.01 7.14
N THR A 116 8.40 -0.68 7.03
CA THR A 116 8.27 0.00 5.73
C THR A 116 9.14 1.23 5.70
N TYR A 117 9.63 1.57 4.51
CA TYR A 117 10.49 2.72 4.28
C TYR A 117 10.48 3.12 2.80
N GLY A 118 10.64 4.40 2.53
CA GLY A 118 10.83 4.92 1.17
C GLY A 118 11.65 6.19 1.17
N ARG A 119 12.39 6.42 0.10
CA ARG A 119 13.17 7.62 -0.06
C ARG A 119 13.46 7.98 -1.53
N TYR A 120 13.76 9.24 -1.75
CA TYR A 120 14.42 9.73 -2.94
C TYR A 120 15.91 9.39 -2.89
N VAL A 121 16.49 8.99 -4.03
CA VAL A 121 17.86 8.47 -4.18
C VAL A 121 18.61 9.29 -5.24
N PRO A 122 19.08 10.52 -4.91
CA PRO A 122 19.78 11.36 -5.87
C PRO A 122 21.11 10.75 -6.33
N GLU A 123 21.75 9.96 -5.46
CA GLU A 123 23.02 9.27 -5.76
C GLU A 123 22.89 8.19 -6.84
N ARG A 124 21.66 7.77 -7.20
CA ARG A 124 21.39 6.82 -8.29
C ARG A 124 20.39 7.44 -9.30
N LYS A 125 20.83 8.52 -9.98
CA LYS A 125 20.12 9.14 -11.12
C LYS A 125 18.67 9.53 -10.80
N ASP A 126 18.46 10.06 -9.58
CA ASP A 126 17.17 10.53 -9.09
C ASP A 126 16.10 9.43 -8.91
N ASP A 127 16.47 8.20 -8.62
CA ASP A 127 15.50 7.13 -8.32
C ASP A 127 14.64 7.48 -7.11
N PHE A 128 13.44 6.90 -7.05
CA PHE A 128 12.65 6.80 -5.83
C PHE A 128 12.47 5.31 -5.49
N ALA A 129 12.93 4.92 -4.31
CA ALA A 129 12.90 3.53 -3.87
C ALA A 129 12.09 3.38 -2.60
N TRP A 130 11.34 2.26 -2.49
CA TRP A 130 10.56 1.91 -1.31
C TRP A 130 10.60 0.41 -1.06
N GLU A 131 10.42 0.05 0.20
CA GLU A 131 10.43 -1.33 0.64
C GLU A 131 9.54 -1.58 1.83
N ASN A 132 9.20 -2.83 2.02
CA ASN A 132 8.73 -3.33 3.30
C ASN A 132 9.54 -4.57 3.74
N ASP A 133 9.05 -5.30 4.73
CA ASP A 133 9.63 -6.53 5.24
C ASP A 133 9.49 -7.74 4.27
N LYS A 134 8.94 -7.58 3.05
CA LYS A 134 8.76 -8.64 2.05
C LYS A 134 9.48 -8.36 0.74
N ILE A 135 9.41 -7.15 0.23
CA ILE A 135 9.83 -6.77 -1.13
C ILE A 135 10.34 -5.32 -1.16
N ALA A 136 11.12 -4.98 -2.18
CA ALA A 136 11.48 -3.60 -2.47
C ALA A 136 11.20 -3.28 -3.94
N HIS A 137 11.02 -1.99 -4.22
CA HIS A 137 10.70 -1.47 -5.54
C HIS A 137 11.45 -0.18 -5.80
N ARG A 138 11.52 0.18 -7.08
CA ARG A 138 12.13 1.41 -7.54
C ARG A 138 11.35 2.00 -8.72
N MET A 139 11.21 3.31 -8.75
CA MET A 139 10.85 4.08 -9.94
C MET A 139 12.04 4.94 -10.34
N TYR A 140 12.34 4.93 -11.63
CA TYR A 140 13.47 5.66 -12.18
C TYR A 140 13.18 7.16 -12.26
N GLY A 141 14.18 7.96 -11.92
CA GLY A 141 14.09 9.41 -11.91
C GLY A 141 14.59 10.06 -13.20
N LYS A 142 14.47 11.39 -13.23
CA LYS A 142 14.84 12.23 -14.38
C LYS A 142 16.30 12.05 -14.79
N GLY A 143 17.20 11.83 -13.82
CA GLY A 143 18.63 11.68 -14.10
C GLY A 143 18.96 10.51 -15.02
N LEU A 144 18.11 9.47 -15.05
CA LEU A 144 18.32 8.32 -15.94
C LEU A 144 18.15 8.68 -17.42
N GLU A 145 17.37 9.71 -17.76
CA GLU A 145 17.13 10.13 -19.15
C GLU A 145 18.38 10.59 -19.89
N GLN A 146 19.44 10.90 -19.16
CA GLN A 146 20.77 11.24 -19.73
C GLN A 146 21.58 10.00 -20.15
N PHE A 147 21.08 8.80 -19.88
CA PHE A 147 21.75 7.53 -20.12
C PHE A 147 20.87 6.60 -20.98
N PRO A 148 20.77 6.83 -22.31
CA PRO A 148 19.85 6.07 -23.18
C PRO A 148 20.02 4.56 -23.13
N ALA A 149 21.25 4.06 -22.91
CA ALA A 149 21.54 2.64 -22.81
C ALA A 149 20.98 1.97 -21.53
N GLU A 150 20.68 2.77 -20.51
CA GLU A 150 20.11 2.31 -19.24
C GLU A 150 18.63 2.70 -19.06
N MET A 151 18.05 3.35 -20.09
CA MET A 151 16.72 3.92 -19.99
C MET A 151 15.67 2.86 -19.66
N ALA A 152 14.87 3.15 -18.65
CA ALA A 152 13.70 2.38 -18.25
C ALA A 152 12.60 3.32 -17.75
N TYR A 153 11.34 2.96 -17.98
CA TYR A 153 10.18 3.78 -17.62
C TYR A 153 9.30 3.12 -16.56
N GLY A 154 9.33 1.80 -16.47
CA GLY A 154 8.42 1.05 -15.62
C GLY A 154 8.91 0.90 -14.18
N MET A 155 8.07 0.25 -13.37
CA MET A 155 8.39 -0.09 -11.99
C MET A 155 9.39 -1.24 -11.93
N ASP A 156 10.42 -1.08 -11.14
CA ASP A 156 11.43 -2.10 -10.86
C ASP A 156 11.13 -2.87 -9.58
N VAL A 157 11.71 -4.07 -9.46
CA VAL A 157 11.59 -4.94 -8.28
C VAL A 157 12.95 -5.35 -7.77
N TRP A 158 13.17 -5.19 -6.49
CA TRP A 158 14.30 -5.75 -5.77
C TRP A 158 13.81 -6.86 -4.84
N VAL A 159 14.15 -8.09 -5.17
CA VAL A 159 13.74 -9.25 -4.39
C VAL A 159 14.46 -9.31 -3.05
N LYS A 160 13.75 -9.80 -2.01
CA LYS A 160 14.23 -9.87 -0.63
C LYS A 160 14.03 -11.28 -0.07
N ARG A 161 14.95 -11.72 0.80
CA ARG A 161 14.80 -12.89 1.67
C ARG A 161 15.15 -12.57 3.13
N THR A 162 14.94 -11.32 3.50
CA THR A 162 15.08 -10.79 4.86
C THR A 162 13.91 -9.87 5.16
N ASP A 163 13.49 -9.85 6.42
CA ASP A 163 12.47 -8.93 6.93
C ASP A 163 13.04 -7.56 7.34
N LYS A 164 14.36 -7.37 7.22
CA LYS A 164 15.03 -6.08 7.51
C LYS A 164 14.81 -5.10 6.38
N LEU A 165 14.79 -3.80 6.70
CA LEU A 165 14.89 -2.73 5.71
C LEU A 165 16.34 -2.64 5.24
N ILE A 166 16.57 -2.71 3.94
CA ILE A 166 17.90 -2.90 3.33
C ILE A 166 18.26 -1.89 2.23
N LEU A 167 17.33 -1.02 1.82
CA LEU A 167 17.56 -0.08 0.72
C LEU A 167 18.81 0.78 0.95
N ASN A 168 18.94 1.38 2.13
CA ASN A 168 20.08 2.24 2.43
C ASN A 168 21.41 1.49 2.37
N ASP A 169 21.46 0.27 2.92
CA ASP A 169 22.68 -0.55 2.92
C ASP A 169 23.03 -0.99 1.49
N ARG A 170 22.03 -1.32 0.68
CA ARG A 170 22.25 -1.70 -0.73
C ARG A 170 22.79 -0.55 -1.56
N TYR A 171 22.18 0.63 -1.50
CA TYR A 171 22.67 1.80 -2.22
C TYR A 171 24.07 2.21 -1.76
N LYS A 172 24.33 2.20 -0.45
CA LYS A 172 25.66 2.49 0.10
C LYS A 172 26.74 1.48 -0.35
N ARG A 173 26.37 0.20 -0.43
CA ARG A 173 27.28 -0.87 -0.88
C ARG A 173 27.56 -0.80 -2.38
N GLY A 174 26.58 -0.36 -3.19
CA GLY A 174 26.68 -0.25 -4.64
C GLY A 174 26.56 -1.57 -5.40
N ASN A 175 26.92 -2.71 -4.80
CA ASN A 175 26.76 -4.03 -5.39
C ASN A 175 25.44 -4.68 -4.92
N TYR A 176 24.33 -4.27 -5.52
CA TYR A 176 23.00 -4.79 -5.19
C TYR A 176 22.45 -5.82 -6.21
N HIS A 177 23.23 -6.13 -7.27
CA HIS A 177 22.90 -7.17 -8.24
C HIS A 177 23.36 -8.57 -7.83
N GLN A 178 23.95 -8.69 -6.64
CA GLN A 178 24.39 -9.97 -6.07
C GLN A 178 23.70 -10.23 -4.73
N ASP A 179 23.13 -11.42 -4.57
CA ASP A 179 22.55 -11.85 -3.31
C ASP A 179 23.63 -12.25 -2.30
N ILE A 180 23.74 -11.50 -1.21
CA ILE A 180 24.65 -11.79 -0.09
C ILE A 180 23.93 -12.30 1.16
N GLY A 181 22.70 -12.81 0.99
CA GLY A 181 21.84 -13.30 2.08
C GLY A 181 20.63 -12.44 2.36
N ASP A 182 20.49 -11.28 1.71
CA ASP A 182 19.37 -10.36 1.90
C ASP A 182 18.47 -10.18 0.66
N GLY A 183 18.85 -10.81 -0.47
CA GLY A 183 18.20 -10.69 -1.78
C GLY A 183 19.00 -9.79 -2.73
N MET A 184 18.43 -9.38 -3.87
CA MET A 184 19.14 -8.68 -4.94
C MET A 184 18.21 -7.95 -5.89
N ASP A 185 18.81 -7.12 -6.76
CA ASP A 185 18.21 -6.55 -7.96
C ASP A 185 18.67 -7.34 -9.19
N TYR A 186 17.78 -8.15 -9.77
CA TYR A 186 18.04 -8.85 -11.04
C TYR A 186 16.85 -8.77 -12.01
N TYR A 187 15.79 -8.08 -11.59
CA TYR A 187 14.63 -7.88 -12.45
C TYR A 187 14.95 -6.89 -13.56
N HIS A 188 14.75 -7.29 -14.81
CA HIS A 188 15.02 -6.43 -15.96
C HIS A 188 13.74 -5.74 -16.43
N VAL A 189 13.70 -4.41 -16.33
CA VAL A 189 12.55 -3.57 -16.73
C VAL A 189 12.59 -3.22 -18.21
N GLY A 190 13.71 -2.70 -18.72
CA GLY A 190 13.84 -2.26 -20.09
C GLY A 190 12.78 -1.24 -20.53
N TYR A 191 12.42 -1.28 -21.82
CA TYR A 191 11.36 -0.43 -22.39
C TYR A 191 9.97 -1.05 -22.20
N THR A 192 9.62 -1.37 -20.94
CA THR A 192 8.34 -1.92 -20.55
C THR A 192 7.75 -1.16 -19.36
N LEU A 193 6.55 -1.52 -18.94
CA LEU A 193 5.96 -1.02 -17.69
C LEU A 193 6.48 -1.78 -16.44
N GLY A 194 7.47 -2.66 -16.63
CA GLY A 194 8.18 -3.35 -15.55
C GLY A 194 7.31 -4.28 -14.75
N SER A 195 7.22 -4.06 -13.44
CA SER A 195 6.48 -4.90 -12.50
C SER A 195 5.08 -4.37 -12.16
N GLY A 196 4.43 -3.68 -13.10
CA GLY A 196 3.06 -3.20 -12.88
C GLY A 196 2.91 -1.68 -12.87
N ASP A 197 3.71 -0.95 -13.63
CA ASP A 197 3.42 0.46 -13.87
C ASP A 197 2.27 0.64 -14.86
N ILE A 198 1.74 1.87 -14.98
CA ILE A 198 0.56 2.21 -15.76
C ILE A 198 0.85 3.34 -16.75
N ALA A 199 0.33 3.22 -17.97
CA ALA A 199 0.43 4.25 -19.01
C ALA A 199 -0.79 4.25 -19.94
N PRO A 200 -1.06 5.36 -20.67
CA PRO A 200 -2.05 5.40 -21.75
C PRO A 200 -1.78 4.37 -22.84
N TYR A 201 -2.86 3.85 -23.43
CA TYR A 201 -2.82 2.83 -24.48
C TYR A 201 -3.75 3.20 -25.64
N VAL A 202 -3.20 3.59 -26.75
CA VAL A 202 -3.95 4.06 -27.92
C VAL A 202 -3.39 3.40 -29.16
N ASN A 203 -4.27 2.94 -30.08
CA ASN A 203 -3.88 2.31 -31.34
C ASN A 203 -2.84 1.20 -31.15
N ASP A 204 -3.10 0.32 -30.19
CA ASP A 204 -2.22 -0.82 -29.82
C ASP A 204 -0.80 -0.44 -29.39
N SER A 205 -0.61 0.81 -28.96
CA SER A 205 0.68 1.33 -28.52
C SER A 205 0.60 1.88 -27.09
N VAL A 206 1.63 1.56 -26.29
CA VAL A 206 1.83 2.13 -24.95
C VAL A 206 2.52 3.49 -25.10
N PHE A 207 1.93 4.53 -24.53
CA PHE A 207 2.49 5.87 -24.51
C PHE A 207 3.16 6.12 -23.16
N TYR A 208 4.43 5.73 -23.06
CA TYR A 208 5.20 5.87 -21.83
C TYR A 208 5.37 7.34 -21.46
N PRO A 209 5.13 7.73 -20.19
CA PRO A 209 5.58 9.03 -19.69
C PRO A 209 7.11 9.00 -19.64
N LYS A 210 7.74 10.19 -19.67
CA LYS A 210 9.11 10.28 -19.18
C LYS A 210 9.15 9.93 -17.69
N ASN A 211 10.35 9.77 -17.12
CA ASN A 211 10.46 9.48 -15.69
C ASN A 211 9.88 10.62 -14.83
N TYR A 212 9.51 10.34 -13.57
CA TYR A 212 8.88 11.32 -12.71
C TYR A 212 9.75 12.58 -12.50
N ARG A 213 9.11 13.70 -12.13
CA ARG A 213 9.75 15.01 -11.95
C ARG A 213 9.76 15.50 -10.52
N ARG A 214 8.69 15.21 -9.80
CA ARG A 214 8.49 15.66 -8.41
C ARG A 214 8.04 14.50 -7.56
N TRP A 215 8.42 14.53 -6.31
CA TRP A 215 8.01 13.54 -5.32
C TRP A 215 7.63 14.23 -4.01
N LYS A 216 6.80 13.56 -3.22
CA LYS A 216 6.45 13.96 -1.85
C LYS A 216 6.18 12.71 -1.03
N ILE A 217 6.85 12.57 0.12
CA ILE A 217 6.54 11.54 1.10
C ILE A 217 5.39 12.07 1.96
N LEU A 218 4.33 11.27 2.12
CA LEU A 218 3.16 11.58 2.92
C LEU A 218 3.25 10.93 4.31
N ASP A 219 3.67 9.67 4.36
CA ASP A 219 3.97 8.90 5.57
C ASP A 219 5.16 7.99 5.28
N ASN A 220 6.05 7.75 6.26
CA ASN A 220 7.24 6.93 6.08
C ASN A 220 7.44 5.94 7.23
N GLY A 221 6.64 4.89 7.21
CA GLY A 221 6.69 3.84 8.22
C GLY A 221 6.10 4.28 9.58
N PRO A 222 6.13 3.39 10.58
CA PRO A 222 6.77 2.07 10.57
C PRO A 222 5.97 0.93 9.91
N LEU A 223 4.64 1.08 9.67
CA LEU A 223 3.77 0.01 9.15
C LEU A 223 3.25 0.27 7.73
N ARG A 224 3.17 1.55 7.35
CA ARG A 224 2.82 2.00 6.00
C ARG A 224 3.75 3.12 5.58
N THR A 225 4.25 3.03 4.37
CA THR A 225 4.90 4.14 3.68
C THR A 225 4.03 4.56 2.50
N THR A 226 3.76 5.87 2.39
CA THR A 226 2.96 6.45 1.31
C THR A 226 3.69 7.65 0.73
N PHE A 227 3.75 7.73 -0.58
CA PHE A 227 4.37 8.84 -1.28
C PHE A 227 3.66 9.14 -2.60
N ILE A 228 3.98 10.29 -3.19
CA ILE A 228 3.47 10.75 -4.48
C ILE A 228 4.64 10.93 -5.43
N LEU A 229 4.47 10.47 -6.68
CA LEU A 229 5.32 10.79 -7.82
C LEU A 229 4.49 11.52 -8.85
N SER A 230 4.95 12.69 -9.30
CA SER A 230 4.26 13.49 -10.31
C SER A 230 5.10 13.58 -11.58
N TYR A 231 4.46 13.39 -12.71
CA TYR A 231 5.04 13.38 -14.05
C TYR A 231 4.66 14.66 -14.78
N ASP A 232 5.52 15.12 -15.68
CA ASP A 232 5.17 16.23 -16.55
C ASP A 232 4.20 15.79 -17.65
N GLU A 233 3.57 16.74 -18.27
CA GLU A 233 2.68 16.52 -19.39
C GLU A 233 3.43 15.97 -20.61
N TRP A 234 2.82 15.02 -21.32
CA TRP A 234 3.31 14.49 -22.59
C TRP A 234 2.17 14.24 -23.58
N ASN A 235 2.49 14.21 -24.86
CA ASN A 235 1.51 13.97 -25.91
C ASN A 235 1.20 12.47 -26.06
N VAL A 236 -0.08 12.15 -26.03
CA VAL A 236 -0.66 10.81 -26.24
C VAL A 236 -1.58 10.87 -27.45
N ASN A 237 -1.04 10.68 -28.64
CA ASN A 237 -1.78 10.68 -29.89
C ASN A 237 -2.71 11.91 -30.06
N GLY A 238 -2.15 13.12 -29.86
CA GLY A 238 -2.88 14.39 -29.98
C GLY A 238 -3.65 14.84 -28.74
N ARG A 239 -3.54 14.11 -27.63
CA ARG A 239 -4.03 14.47 -26.29
C ARG A 239 -2.84 14.77 -25.39
N ASN A 240 -2.85 15.89 -24.72
CA ASN A 240 -1.87 16.18 -23.69
C ASN A 240 -2.31 15.56 -22.36
N VAL A 241 -1.48 14.73 -21.77
CA VAL A 241 -1.78 13.95 -20.57
C VAL A 241 -0.70 14.18 -19.53
N ASN A 242 -1.07 14.30 -18.26
CA ASN A 242 -0.15 14.13 -17.14
C ASN A 242 -0.69 13.08 -16.16
N VAL A 243 0.17 12.60 -15.27
CA VAL A 243 -0.19 11.63 -14.24
C VAL A 243 0.47 11.96 -12.92
N THR A 244 -0.27 11.75 -11.85
CA THR A 244 0.26 11.71 -10.48
C THR A 244 -0.06 10.35 -9.89
N LYS A 245 0.96 9.66 -9.38
CA LYS A 245 0.82 8.33 -8.76
C LYS A 245 1.02 8.46 -7.26
N ARG A 246 -0.02 8.13 -6.48
CA ARG A 246 0.10 7.89 -5.04
C ARG A 246 0.34 6.42 -4.82
N ILE A 247 1.45 6.07 -4.19
CA ILE A 247 1.87 4.69 -3.96
C ILE A 247 1.97 4.46 -2.46
N SER A 248 1.38 3.36 -1.98
CA SER A 248 1.44 2.93 -0.58
C SER A 248 1.91 1.49 -0.49
N ILE A 249 2.82 1.19 0.43
CA ILE A 249 3.23 -0.16 0.77
C ILE A 249 2.99 -0.42 2.25
N ASP A 250 2.36 -1.55 2.56
CA ASP A 250 2.06 -1.99 3.92
C ASP A 250 3.02 -3.07 4.38
N ALA A 251 3.35 -3.06 5.66
CA ALA A 251 4.09 -4.13 6.31
C ALA A 251 3.38 -5.48 6.13
N GLY A 252 4.12 -6.52 5.75
CA GLY A 252 3.60 -7.87 5.52
C GLY A 252 2.99 -8.12 4.13
N SER A 253 2.87 -7.09 3.27
CA SER A 253 2.27 -7.21 1.93
C SER A 253 3.33 -7.46 0.85
N GLN A 254 3.02 -8.34 -0.12
CA GLN A 254 3.79 -8.46 -1.36
C GLN A 254 3.38 -7.39 -2.40
N LEU A 255 2.25 -6.70 -2.18
CA LEU A 255 1.71 -5.74 -3.15
C LEU A 255 1.71 -4.33 -2.59
N SER A 256 2.08 -3.37 -3.42
CA SER A 256 1.84 -1.94 -3.25
C SER A 256 0.48 -1.57 -3.83
N ARG A 257 -0.23 -0.66 -3.18
CA ARG A 257 -1.43 -0.01 -3.72
C ARG A 257 -1.01 1.21 -4.51
N VAL A 258 -1.50 1.33 -5.73
CA VAL A 258 -1.26 2.48 -6.62
C VAL A 258 -2.58 3.16 -6.94
N GLU A 259 -2.61 4.47 -6.79
CA GLU A 259 -3.67 5.37 -7.24
C GLU A 259 -3.08 6.27 -8.32
N ALA A 260 -3.37 5.99 -9.58
CA ALA A 260 -2.90 6.78 -10.71
C ALA A 260 -3.99 7.78 -11.12
N MET A 261 -3.76 9.06 -10.83
CA MET A 261 -4.62 10.16 -11.22
C MET A 261 -4.12 10.74 -12.53
N PHE A 262 -4.86 10.51 -13.59
CA PHE A 262 -4.61 11.11 -14.89
C PHE A 262 -5.41 12.39 -15.06
N SER A 263 -4.81 13.41 -15.66
CA SER A 263 -5.53 14.58 -16.17
C SER A 263 -5.10 14.87 -17.60
N SER A 264 -6.00 15.47 -18.36
CA SER A 264 -5.73 15.80 -19.75
C SER A 264 -6.52 17.05 -20.22
N ASP A 265 -6.07 17.65 -21.32
CA ASP A 265 -6.73 18.75 -22.02
C ASP A 265 -8.11 18.37 -22.61
N GLN A 266 -8.39 17.05 -22.72
CA GLN A 266 -9.67 16.54 -23.21
C GLN A 266 -10.42 15.83 -22.09
N LYS A 267 -11.72 16.13 -21.94
CA LYS A 267 -12.57 15.61 -20.84
C LYS A 267 -12.96 14.13 -20.99
N SER A 268 -12.91 13.59 -22.23
CA SER A 268 -13.30 12.18 -22.47
C SER A 268 -12.33 11.22 -21.78
N ALA A 269 -12.87 10.15 -21.21
CA ALA A 269 -12.09 9.03 -20.70
C ALA A 269 -11.27 8.37 -21.83
N PHE A 270 -10.17 7.71 -21.47
CA PHE A 270 -9.27 7.07 -22.42
C PHE A 270 -8.67 5.77 -21.85
N PRO A 271 -8.29 4.84 -22.72
CA PRO A 271 -7.73 3.57 -22.28
C PRO A 271 -6.32 3.74 -21.70
N VAL A 272 -6.07 3.00 -20.64
CA VAL A 272 -4.76 2.85 -20.01
C VAL A 272 -4.46 1.37 -19.80
N VAL A 273 -3.19 1.00 -19.70
CA VAL A 273 -2.75 -0.36 -19.41
C VAL A 273 -1.82 -0.40 -18.22
N ILE A 274 -2.00 -1.42 -17.37
CA ILE A 274 -1.04 -1.84 -16.37
C ILE A 274 -0.21 -2.94 -17.04
N GLY A 275 1.12 -2.86 -16.98
CA GLY A 275 2.00 -3.77 -17.70
C GLY A 275 2.96 -4.55 -16.82
N ILE A 276 3.17 -5.82 -17.16
CA ILE A 276 4.21 -6.67 -16.57
C ILE A 276 5.19 -7.08 -17.68
N ALA A 277 6.50 -6.90 -17.43
CA ALA A 277 7.53 -7.35 -18.36
C ALA A 277 7.48 -8.88 -18.54
N LYS A 278 7.40 -9.33 -19.79
CA LYS A 278 7.36 -10.75 -20.16
C LYS A 278 8.72 -11.17 -20.67
N ARG A 279 9.23 -12.30 -20.20
CA ARG A 279 10.50 -12.87 -20.67
C ARG A 279 10.30 -13.65 -21.98
N GLU A 280 11.39 -13.83 -22.73
CA GLU A 280 11.40 -14.64 -23.96
C GLU A 280 11.05 -16.09 -23.68
N ASN A 281 11.71 -16.68 -22.68
CA ASN A 281 11.40 -18.02 -22.23
C ASN A 281 9.99 -18.07 -21.58
N PRO A 282 9.25 -19.15 -21.75
CA PRO A 282 7.92 -19.27 -21.19
C PRO A 282 7.94 -19.31 -19.68
N GLY A 283 7.09 -18.50 -19.06
CA GLY A 283 6.72 -18.57 -17.65
C GLY A 283 5.29 -19.07 -17.50
N VAL A 284 4.78 -19.10 -16.28
CA VAL A 284 3.39 -19.47 -15.99
C VAL A 284 2.56 -18.20 -15.74
N MET A 285 1.38 -18.13 -16.36
CA MET A 285 0.53 -16.94 -16.32
C MET A 285 -0.82 -17.24 -15.66
N LEU A 286 -1.33 -16.29 -14.89
CA LEU A 286 -2.72 -16.19 -14.46
C LEU A 286 -3.29 -14.93 -15.10
N LEU A 287 -4.18 -15.09 -16.08
CA LEU A 287 -4.83 -13.99 -16.79
C LEU A 287 -6.34 -14.17 -16.67
N ASP A 288 -7.01 -13.25 -15.99
CA ASP A 288 -8.46 -13.30 -15.78
C ASP A 288 -9.04 -11.89 -15.89
N GLU A 289 -9.65 -11.58 -17.04
CA GLU A 289 -10.26 -10.28 -17.32
C GLU A 289 -11.45 -10.00 -16.39
N GLN A 290 -12.27 -11.01 -16.13
CA GLN A 290 -13.47 -10.86 -15.32
C GLN A 290 -13.13 -10.61 -13.85
N GLN A 291 -12.08 -11.25 -13.38
CA GLN A 291 -11.58 -11.03 -12.02
C GLN A 291 -10.52 -9.90 -11.95
N GLY A 292 -10.09 -9.34 -13.09
CA GLY A 292 -9.07 -8.29 -13.10
C GLY A 292 -7.72 -8.76 -12.56
N PHE A 293 -7.30 -9.99 -12.86
CA PHE A 293 -6.00 -10.53 -12.48
C PHE A 293 -5.03 -10.61 -13.66
N MET A 294 -3.80 -10.20 -13.39
CA MET A 294 -2.65 -10.44 -14.26
C MET A 294 -1.47 -10.87 -13.39
N GLY A 295 -1.21 -12.18 -13.34
CA GLY A 295 -0.10 -12.79 -12.63
C GLY A 295 0.88 -13.45 -13.58
N TYR A 296 2.17 -13.31 -13.31
CA TYR A 296 3.23 -13.93 -14.09
C TYR A 296 4.29 -14.49 -13.15
N TRP A 297 4.52 -15.78 -13.22
CA TRP A 297 5.63 -16.47 -12.59
C TRP A 297 6.68 -16.65 -13.66
N GLU A 298 7.76 -15.86 -13.60
CA GLU A 298 8.81 -15.83 -14.60
C GLU A 298 9.48 -17.21 -14.77
N PRO A 299 10.13 -17.47 -15.92
CA PRO A 299 11.06 -18.60 -16.01
C PRO A 299 12.20 -18.41 -15.02
N GLN A 300 12.82 -19.49 -14.61
CA GLN A 300 13.99 -19.43 -13.74
C GLN A 300 15.14 -18.68 -14.41
N PHE A 301 15.71 -17.72 -13.72
CA PHE A 301 16.85 -16.95 -14.19
C PHE A 301 18.16 -17.50 -13.59
N GLY A 302 18.81 -18.39 -14.32
CA GLY A 302 20.08 -19.00 -13.88
C GLY A 302 20.02 -19.55 -12.45
N GLN A 303 20.98 -19.12 -11.63
CA GLN A 303 21.03 -19.46 -10.20
C GLN A 303 20.26 -18.45 -9.34
N ASP A 304 19.73 -17.35 -9.89
CA ASP A 304 19.11 -16.27 -9.12
C ASP A 304 17.66 -16.56 -8.74
N GLY A 305 17.07 -17.59 -9.36
CA GLY A 305 15.76 -18.08 -9.00
C GLY A 305 14.66 -17.54 -9.90
N THR A 306 13.46 -17.41 -9.36
CA THR A 306 12.25 -17.04 -10.09
C THR A 306 11.49 -15.95 -9.34
N THR A 307 11.12 -14.90 -10.06
CA THR A 307 10.25 -13.84 -9.56
C THR A 307 8.81 -14.06 -10.04
N GLY A 308 7.87 -14.05 -9.12
CA GLY A 308 6.46 -13.89 -9.44
C GLY A 308 6.12 -12.40 -9.44
N VAL A 309 5.51 -11.90 -10.51
CA VAL A 309 5.00 -10.53 -10.59
C VAL A 309 3.49 -10.58 -10.78
N GLY A 310 2.75 -9.64 -10.17
CA GLY A 310 1.31 -9.64 -10.31
C GLY A 310 0.70 -8.27 -10.12
N SER A 311 -0.38 -8.04 -10.87
CA SER A 311 -1.20 -6.84 -10.74
C SER A 311 -2.67 -7.23 -10.70
N LEU A 312 -3.46 -6.49 -9.92
CA LEU A 312 -4.90 -6.72 -9.83
C LEU A 312 -5.70 -5.42 -9.75
N LEU A 313 -6.87 -5.45 -10.39
CA LEU A 313 -7.94 -4.47 -10.27
C LEU A 313 -9.03 -5.04 -9.35
N LEU A 314 -9.77 -4.17 -8.67
CA LEU A 314 -10.97 -4.58 -7.92
C LEU A 314 -12.21 -4.74 -8.82
N THR A 315 -12.14 -4.19 -10.03
CA THR A 315 -13.16 -4.30 -11.09
C THR A 315 -12.64 -5.21 -12.20
N PRO A 316 -13.50 -5.71 -13.11
CA PRO A 316 -13.06 -6.38 -14.32
C PRO A 316 -12.08 -5.51 -15.13
N ALA A 317 -11.11 -6.14 -15.76
CA ALA A 317 -10.31 -5.50 -16.80
C ALA A 317 -11.10 -5.41 -18.10
N THR A 318 -10.87 -4.38 -18.89
CA THR A 318 -11.50 -4.28 -20.22
C THR A 318 -10.96 -5.34 -21.16
N LYS A 319 -9.65 -5.62 -21.08
CA LYS A 319 -8.96 -6.63 -21.87
C LYS A 319 -7.58 -6.95 -21.27
N ILE A 320 -7.10 -8.17 -21.47
CA ILE A 320 -5.70 -8.52 -21.21
C ILE A 320 -5.04 -8.96 -22.54
N LYS A 321 -3.92 -8.33 -22.88
CA LYS A 321 -3.14 -8.65 -24.08
C LYS A 321 -1.79 -9.23 -23.70
N ILE A 322 -1.35 -10.22 -24.47
CA ILE A 322 0.01 -10.76 -24.43
C ILE A 322 0.75 -10.21 -25.65
N THR A 323 1.82 -9.47 -25.41
CA THR A 323 2.73 -8.98 -26.46
C THR A 323 4.06 -9.73 -26.39
N ASN A 324 4.99 -9.43 -27.29
CA ASN A 324 6.31 -10.05 -27.25
C ASN A 324 7.11 -9.71 -25.96
N GLY A 325 6.96 -8.49 -25.43
CA GLY A 325 7.73 -8.03 -24.26
C GLY A 325 6.91 -7.76 -23.00
N GLN A 326 5.57 -7.79 -23.08
CA GLN A 326 4.72 -7.41 -21.94
C GLN A 326 3.39 -8.16 -21.92
N LEU A 327 2.88 -8.34 -20.71
CA LEU A 327 1.46 -8.58 -20.43
C LEU A 327 0.83 -7.24 -20.12
N LEU A 328 -0.30 -6.91 -20.73
CA LEU A 328 -0.97 -5.62 -20.63
C LEU A 328 -2.42 -5.80 -20.20
N MET A 329 -2.76 -5.35 -19.00
CA MET A 329 -4.13 -5.35 -18.45
C MET A 329 -4.74 -3.97 -18.67
N GLN A 330 -5.74 -3.88 -19.56
CA GLN A 330 -6.39 -2.65 -19.97
C GLN A 330 -7.55 -2.29 -19.03
N THR A 331 -7.62 -1.00 -18.72
CA THR A 331 -8.75 -0.35 -18.05
C THR A 331 -8.93 1.06 -18.61
N THR A 332 -9.79 1.87 -18.01
CA THR A 332 -10.10 3.22 -18.46
C THR A 332 -9.71 4.25 -17.39
N ALA A 333 -9.02 5.31 -17.81
CA ALA A 333 -8.78 6.49 -16.99
C ALA A 333 -9.75 7.62 -17.39
N GLY A 334 -10.21 8.36 -16.39
CA GLY A 334 -10.98 9.60 -16.57
C GLY A 334 -10.28 10.75 -15.87
N ASN A 335 -10.64 11.99 -16.22
CA ASN A 335 -10.16 13.14 -15.47
C ASN A 335 -10.71 13.09 -14.03
N ASP A 336 -9.86 13.42 -13.06
CA ASP A 336 -10.19 13.58 -11.64
C ASP A 336 -10.65 12.29 -10.91
N LEU A 337 -10.57 11.14 -11.58
CA LEU A 337 -10.84 9.84 -10.97
C LEU A 337 -9.61 8.95 -11.04
N PRO A 338 -9.09 8.47 -9.88
CA PRO A 338 -7.91 7.61 -9.90
C PRO A 338 -8.23 6.21 -10.43
N VAL A 339 -7.32 5.68 -11.24
CA VAL A 339 -7.24 4.25 -11.47
C VAL A 339 -6.55 3.62 -10.26
N ILE A 340 -7.28 2.80 -9.51
CA ILE A 340 -6.76 2.14 -8.30
C ILE A 340 -6.48 0.68 -8.63
N TYR A 341 -5.25 0.29 -8.41
CA TYR A 341 -4.82 -1.10 -8.59
C TYR A 341 -3.75 -1.49 -7.57
N TYR A 342 -3.45 -2.77 -7.50
CA TYR A 342 -2.41 -3.31 -6.64
C TYR A 342 -1.39 -4.05 -7.50
N THR A 343 -0.11 -3.88 -7.21
CA THR A 343 0.97 -4.52 -7.95
C THR A 343 2.16 -4.80 -7.06
N GLY A 344 2.91 -5.85 -7.38
CA GLY A 344 4.09 -6.23 -6.64
C GLY A 344 4.64 -7.59 -7.06
N ALA A 345 5.49 -8.17 -6.22
CA ALA A 345 6.21 -9.37 -6.58
C ALA A 345 6.53 -10.26 -5.37
N ALA A 346 6.92 -11.50 -5.68
CA ALA A 346 7.47 -12.46 -4.74
C ALA A 346 8.68 -13.16 -5.36
N TRP A 347 9.56 -13.71 -4.52
CA TRP A 347 10.76 -14.43 -4.94
C TRP A 347 10.82 -15.82 -4.33
N ASN A 348 11.05 -16.83 -5.17
CA ASN A 348 11.06 -18.21 -4.69
C ASN A 348 12.13 -18.50 -3.62
N LYS A 349 13.26 -17.76 -3.64
CA LYS A 349 14.32 -17.92 -2.63
C LYS A 349 14.04 -17.19 -1.31
N ALA A 350 12.93 -16.44 -1.21
CA ALA A 350 12.44 -15.93 0.06
C ALA A 350 11.77 -17.02 0.93
N ASN A 351 11.54 -18.22 0.36
CA ASN A 351 10.97 -19.41 1.02
C ASN A 351 9.53 -19.25 1.54
N GLU A 352 8.83 -18.17 1.19
CA GLU A 352 7.43 -17.95 1.56
C GLU A 352 6.50 -18.29 0.40
N ILE A 353 6.80 -17.78 -0.80
CA ILE A 353 6.08 -18.05 -2.05
C ILE A 353 7.07 -18.67 -3.02
N THR A 354 6.98 -19.98 -3.24
CA THR A 354 8.03 -20.76 -3.93
C THR A 354 7.61 -21.34 -5.28
N SER A 355 6.35 -21.12 -5.69
CA SER A 355 5.79 -21.64 -6.94
C SER A 355 4.75 -20.70 -7.56
N SER A 356 4.46 -20.90 -8.84
CA SER A 356 3.37 -20.19 -9.52
C SER A 356 2.03 -20.39 -8.82
N LYS A 357 1.73 -21.60 -8.35
CA LYS A 357 0.49 -21.89 -7.64
C LYS A 357 0.38 -21.04 -6.37
N THR A 358 1.41 -21.03 -5.52
CA THR A 358 1.38 -20.27 -4.26
C THR A 358 1.34 -18.77 -4.50
N TRP A 359 1.93 -18.28 -5.60
CA TRP A 359 1.85 -16.88 -5.99
C TRP A 359 0.43 -16.50 -6.45
N PHE A 360 -0.19 -17.31 -7.29
CA PHE A 360 -1.54 -17.04 -7.78
C PHE A 360 -2.59 -17.18 -6.68
N ASP A 361 -2.44 -18.15 -5.79
CA ASP A 361 -3.27 -18.29 -4.58
C ASP A 361 -3.15 -17.03 -3.70
N TYR A 362 -1.94 -16.47 -3.54
CA TYR A 362 -1.72 -15.22 -2.81
C TYR A 362 -2.47 -14.04 -3.45
N LEU A 363 -2.40 -13.86 -4.78
CA LEU A 363 -3.10 -12.78 -5.48
C LEU A 363 -4.62 -12.90 -5.30
N GLN A 364 -5.17 -14.11 -5.42
CA GLN A 364 -6.60 -14.37 -5.24
C GLN A 364 -7.05 -14.11 -3.80
N SER A 365 -6.30 -14.62 -2.82
CA SER A 365 -6.55 -14.36 -1.39
C SER A 365 -6.45 -12.87 -1.07
N PHE A 366 -5.46 -12.16 -1.61
CA PHE A 366 -5.30 -10.73 -1.41
C PHE A 366 -6.52 -9.95 -1.89
N LYS A 367 -7.02 -10.24 -3.10
CA LYS A 367 -8.26 -9.62 -3.62
C LYS A 367 -9.48 -9.98 -2.77
N ASN A 368 -9.62 -11.25 -2.38
CA ASN A 368 -10.72 -11.68 -1.52
C ASN A 368 -10.74 -10.90 -0.19
N ARG A 369 -9.59 -10.64 0.40
CA ARG A 369 -9.46 -9.82 1.61
C ARG A 369 -9.86 -8.36 1.40
N LEU A 370 -9.53 -7.77 0.26
CA LEU A 370 -9.93 -6.40 -0.09
C LEU A 370 -11.43 -6.27 -0.30
N LEU A 371 -12.08 -7.26 -0.93
CA LEU A 371 -13.51 -7.29 -1.16
C LEU A 371 -14.32 -7.58 0.11
N ASN A 372 -13.69 -8.20 1.10
CA ASN A 372 -14.28 -8.55 2.40
C ASN A 372 -13.47 -7.93 3.55
N PRO A 373 -13.49 -6.61 3.71
CA PRO A 373 -12.64 -5.94 4.68
C PRO A 373 -12.93 -6.38 6.11
N ILE A 374 -11.93 -6.25 6.97
CA ILE A 374 -12.08 -6.39 8.42
C ILE A 374 -13.16 -5.42 8.90
N LYS A 375 -14.07 -5.91 9.75
CA LYS A 375 -15.08 -5.08 10.40
C LYS A 375 -14.55 -4.58 11.76
N ILE A 376 -14.67 -3.28 11.99
CA ILE A 376 -14.20 -2.62 13.20
C ILE A 376 -15.37 -1.93 13.89
N VAL A 377 -15.46 -2.11 15.21
CA VAL A 377 -16.46 -1.43 16.07
C VAL A 377 -15.73 -0.89 17.31
N LEU A 378 -15.89 0.38 17.60
CA LEU A 378 -15.39 1.02 18.82
C LEU A 378 -16.46 0.94 19.92
N GLU A 379 -16.15 0.23 21.01
CA GLU A 379 -17.03 0.01 22.17
C GLU A 379 -16.75 1.04 23.30
#